data_afae958a23ec653da4e543095d2744ad
#
_entry.id   afae958a23ec653da4e543095d2744ad
#
_cell.length_a   1.000
_cell.length_b   1.000
_cell.length_c   1.000
_cell.angle_alpha   90.00
_cell.angle_beta   90.00
_cell.angle_gamma   90.00
#
_symmetry.space_group_name_H-M   'P 1'
#
loop_
_entity.id
_entity.type
_entity.pdbx_description
1 polymer ?
#
loop_
_entity_poly.entity_id
_entity_poly.type
_entity_poly.pdbx_seq_one_letter_code
_entity_poly.pdbx_strand_id
1 'polypeptide(L)'
;GPTVFTRGDTEHRNQHGVLVARERATAIRYLREEANKRAVYGKEKASPKRWTKEELAEINKLRYEWILSNREGKSPSYGDVRIGDKLPRRVVGPHTITTFVTEYRAFRQNIWGTWRWNVPEGAYDPAKEDAGFASDMTYDHEARRIDPRQGDGLYHGPSSGHLNLEKASNIGMGGMYGYGASMNAWHVDYVAYWAGHNGFIWHSQTQFRSPAFEGDITYIDGEVIGKKDRSPY
;
A
#
# COMPACT_ATOMS: atom_id res chain seq x y z
N GLY A 1 -20.61 -6.76 13.70
CA GLY A 1 -20.71 -5.54 14.48
C GLY A 1 -21.09 -4.37 13.58
N PRO A 2 -21.53 -3.24 14.15
CA PRO A 2 -21.91 -2.08 13.36
C PRO A 2 -20.67 -1.57 12.58
N THR A 3 -20.90 -1.28 11.30
CA THR A 3 -19.88 -0.79 10.38
C THR A 3 -20.43 0.46 9.70
N VAL A 4 -19.63 1.50 9.63
CA VAL A 4 -19.95 2.75 8.95
C VAL A 4 -19.06 2.93 7.75
N PHE A 5 -19.66 3.23 6.61
CA PHE A 5 -18.96 3.59 5.38
C PHE A 5 -19.00 5.11 5.22
N THR A 6 -17.85 5.72 5.13
CA THR A 6 -17.72 7.14 4.78
C THR A 6 -17.13 7.25 3.40
N ARG A 7 -17.75 8.06 2.53
CA ARG A 7 -17.30 8.30 1.17
C ARG A 7 -16.97 9.77 0.97
N GLY A 8 -15.81 10.04 0.41
CA GLY A 8 -15.39 11.35 -0.04
C GLY A 8 -15.14 11.34 -1.54
N ASP A 9 -15.60 12.37 -2.23
CA ASP A 9 -15.29 12.62 -3.63
C ASP A 9 -14.41 13.87 -3.72
N THR A 10 -13.28 13.76 -4.41
CA THR A 10 -12.32 14.85 -4.61
C THR A 10 -12.19 15.16 -6.10
N GLU A 11 -12.24 16.42 -6.46
CA GLU A 11 -11.97 16.89 -7.81
C GLU A 11 -10.60 17.60 -7.84
N HIS A 12 -9.77 17.20 -8.75
CA HIS A 12 -8.47 17.82 -9.01
C HIS A 12 -8.61 18.71 -10.24
N ARG A 13 -8.23 19.99 -10.10
CA ARG A 13 -8.28 20.97 -11.18
C ARG A 13 -6.88 21.54 -11.42
N ASN A 14 -6.55 21.79 -12.67
CA ASN A 14 -5.29 22.45 -13.03
C ASN A 14 -5.35 23.96 -12.73
N GLN A 15 -4.26 24.68 -13.01
CA GLN A 15 -4.14 26.12 -12.81
C GLN A 15 -5.13 26.98 -13.61
N HIS A 16 -5.81 26.39 -14.59
CA HIS A 16 -6.84 27.02 -15.41
C HIS A 16 -8.27 26.67 -14.96
N GLY A 17 -8.43 25.98 -13.83
CA GLY A 17 -9.71 25.53 -13.31
C GLY A 17 -10.31 24.32 -14.03
N VAL A 18 -9.60 23.75 -14.99
CA VAL A 18 -10.08 22.58 -15.75
C VAL A 18 -9.98 21.33 -14.88
N LEU A 19 -11.06 20.55 -14.82
CA LEU A 19 -11.08 19.26 -14.13
C LEU A 19 -10.13 18.26 -14.82
N VAL A 20 -9.13 17.78 -14.12
CA VAL A 20 -8.13 16.83 -14.64
C VAL A 20 -8.22 15.45 -14.03
N ALA A 21 -8.77 15.33 -12.82
CA ALA A 21 -8.99 14.02 -12.19
C ALA A 21 -10.13 14.07 -11.18
N ARG A 22 -10.76 12.92 -10.97
CA ARG A 22 -11.69 12.69 -9.86
C ARG A 22 -11.22 11.48 -9.08
N GLU A 23 -11.23 11.61 -7.77
CA GLU A 23 -10.97 10.53 -6.84
C GLU A 23 -12.22 10.27 -6.00
N ARG A 24 -12.50 8.99 -5.77
CA ARG A 24 -13.52 8.57 -4.81
C ARG A 24 -12.89 7.64 -3.80
N ALA A 25 -12.82 8.08 -2.56
CA ALA A 25 -12.34 7.29 -1.44
C ALA A 25 -13.51 6.81 -0.59
N THR A 26 -13.49 5.55 -0.20
CA THR A 26 -14.43 4.99 0.77
C THR A 26 -13.66 4.42 1.95
N ALA A 27 -13.92 4.93 3.14
CA ALA A 27 -13.36 4.40 4.37
C ALA A 27 -14.41 3.57 5.12
N ILE A 28 -13.95 2.45 5.67
CA ILE A 28 -14.76 1.56 6.49
C ILE A 28 -14.33 1.77 7.94
N ARG A 29 -15.29 2.15 8.78
CA ARG A 29 -15.09 2.30 10.22
C ARG A 29 -15.86 1.22 10.96
N TYR A 30 -15.21 0.61 11.95
CA TYR A 30 -15.77 -0.46 12.75
C TYR A 30 -15.34 -0.33 14.21
N LEU A 31 -16.07 -0.99 15.11
CA LEU A 31 -15.74 -1.00 16.53
C LEU A 31 -14.53 -1.90 16.76
N ARG A 32 -13.46 -1.32 17.29
CA ARG A 32 -12.19 -2.00 17.55
C ARG A 32 -12.34 -3.19 18.49
N GLU A 33 -13.10 -3.03 19.57
CA GLU A 33 -13.35 -4.10 20.52
C GLU A 33 -14.04 -5.32 19.90
N GLU A 34 -15.00 -5.08 19.01
CA GLU A 34 -15.68 -6.16 18.29
C GLU A 34 -14.76 -6.84 17.27
N ALA A 35 -13.86 -6.11 16.63
CA ALA A 35 -12.86 -6.69 15.75
C ALA A 35 -11.89 -7.60 16.52
N ASN A 36 -11.44 -7.16 17.70
CA ASN A 36 -10.57 -7.93 18.57
C ASN A 36 -11.23 -9.21 19.07
N LYS A 37 -12.52 -9.15 19.48
CA LYS A 37 -13.27 -10.33 19.91
C LYS A 37 -13.39 -11.38 18.79
N ARG A 38 -13.58 -10.94 17.56
CA ARG A 38 -13.72 -11.82 16.39
C ARG A 38 -12.41 -12.40 15.91
N ALA A 39 -11.33 -11.65 16.03
CA ALA A 39 -9.97 -12.00 15.64
C ALA A 39 -9.88 -12.78 14.31
N VAL A 40 -10.54 -12.26 13.26
CA VAL A 40 -10.67 -12.92 11.95
C VAL A 40 -9.30 -13.21 11.31
N TYR A 41 -8.32 -12.39 11.59
CA TYR A 41 -6.96 -12.50 11.04
C TYR A 41 -5.93 -13.02 12.06
N GLY A 42 -6.40 -13.73 13.08
CA GLY A 42 -5.56 -14.39 14.08
C GLY A 42 -5.62 -13.75 15.46
N LYS A 43 -5.67 -14.59 16.49
CA LYS A 43 -5.61 -14.16 17.90
C LYS A 43 -4.19 -14.15 18.43
N GLU A 44 -3.32 -14.93 17.82
CA GLU A 44 -1.95 -15.09 18.26
C GLU A 44 -1.04 -14.13 17.47
N LYS A 45 -0.08 -13.54 18.19
CA LYS A 45 1.00 -12.80 17.55
C LYS A 45 1.76 -13.79 16.67
N ALA A 46 1.55 -13.72 15.37
CA ALA A 46 2.31 -14.52 14.44
C ALA A 46 3.78 -14.11 14.56
N SER A 47 4.64 -15.04 14.97
CA SER A 47 6.07 -14.83 14.82
C SER A 47 6.39 -14.83 13.33
N PRO A 48 7.12 -13.83 12.82
CA PRO A 48 7.52 -13.82 11.43
C PRO A 48 8.24 -15.12 11.06
N LYS A 49 7.88 -15.71 9.93
CA LYS A 49 8.59 -16.91 9.44
C LYS A 49 10.06 -16.59 9.26
N ARG A 50 10.92 -17.47 9.78
CA ARG A 50 12.36 -17.45 9.51
C ARG A 50 12.64 -18.38 8.34
N TRP A 51 13.24 -17.82 7.32
CA TRP A 51 13.59 -18.53 6.09
C TRP A 51 15.00 -19.08 6.17
N THR A 52 15.21 -20.31 5.71
CA THR A 52 16.55 -20.90 5.57
C THR A 52 17.29 -20.31 4.38
N LYS A 53 18.58 -20.55 4.30
CA LYS A 53 19.41 -20.11 3.16
C LYS A 53 18.94 -20.77 1.86
N GLU A 54 18.56 -22.03 1.93
CA GLU A 54 18.09 -22.84 0.81
C GLU A 54 16.75 -22.30 0.28
N GLU A 55 15.78 -22.06 1.18
CA GLU A 55 14.51 -21.44 0.82
C GLU A 55 14.70 -20.06 0.19
N LEU A 56 15.61 -19.23 0.74
CA LEU A 56 15.92 -17.91 0.17
C LEU A 56 16.61 -18.02 -1.19
N ALA A 57 17.42 -19.05 -1.43
CA ALA A 57 18.05 -19.29 -2.73
C ALA A 57 17.00 -19.58 -3.82
N GLU A 58 16.00 -20.42 -3.51
CA GLU A 58 14.89 -20.70 -4.43
C GLU A 58 14.05 -19.44 -4.73
N ILE A 59 13.75 -18.65 -3.69
CA ILE A 59 13.05 -17.38 -3.87
C ILE A 59 13.84 -16.42 -4.75
N ASN A 60 15.15 -16.32 -4.55
CA ASN A 60 16.01 -15.47 -5.35
C ASN A 60 16.09 -15.94 -6.80
N LYS A 61 16.08 -17.25 -7.03
CA LYS A 61 16.01 -17.82 -8.40
C LYS A 61 14.74 -17.33 -9.11
N LEU A 62 13.57 -17.46 -8.49
CA LEU A 62 12.31 -16.97 -9.06
C LEU A 62 12.32 -15.45 -9.32
N ARG A 63 12.95 -14.67 -8.44
CA ARG A 63 13.13 -13.22 -8.69
C ARG A 63 14.00 -12.96 -9.91
N TYR A 64 15.07 -13.70 -10.05
CA TYR A 64 15.97 -13.57 -11.19
C TYR A 64 15.26 -13.93 -12.50
N GLU A 65 14.52 -15.04 -12.51
CA GLU A 65 13.74 -15.46 -13.67
C GLU A 65 12.75 -14.38 -14.09
N TRP A 66 12.04 -13.76 -13.11
CA TRP A 66 11.15 -12.65 -13.40
C TRP A 66 11.89 -11.42 -13.94
N ILE A 67 13.00 -11.00 -13.34
CA ILE A 67 13.81 -9.87 -13.81
C ILE A 67 14.32 -10.12 -15.23
N LEU A 68 14.73 -11.32 -15.53
CA LEU A 68 15.26 -11.68 -16.85
C LEU A 68 14.16 -11.83 -17.90
N SER A 69 12.92 -12.08 -17.52
CA SER A 69 11.80 -12.33 -18.46
C SER A 69 11.52 -11.14 -19.39
N ASN A 70 11.83 -9.93 -18.96
CA ASN A 70 11.74 -8.73 -19.79
C ASN A 70 12.92 -7.76 -19.55
N ARG A 71 14.14 -8.30 -19.49
CA ARG A 71 15.36 -7.54 -19.19
C ARG A 71 15.57 -6.34 -20.13
N GLU A 72 15.17 -6.48 -21.39
CA GLU A 72 15.32 -5.43 -22.41
C GLU A 72 14.14 -4.44 -22.43
N GLY A 73 13.14 -4.65 -21.59
CA GLY A 73 11.94 -3.82 -21.52
C GLY A 73 11.08 -3.90 -22.78
N LYS A 74 11.20 -4.98 -23.55
CA LYS A 74 10.41 -5.17 -24.76
C LYS A 74 8.93 -5.28 -24.44
N SER A 75 8.13 -4.50 -25.13
CA SER A 75 6.68 -4.66 -25.10
C SER A 75 6.24 -5.83 -25.95
N PRO A 76 5.37 -6.72 -25.48
CA PRO A 76 4.74 -7.69 -26.33
C PRO A 76 3.92 -6.98 -27.41
N SER A 77 3.99 -7.48 -28.64
CA SER A 77 3.10 -6.98 -29.70
C SER A 77 1.66 -7.45 -29.42
N TYR A 78 0.69 -6.61 -29.74
CA TYR A 78 -0.72 -7.00 -29.64
C TYR A 78 -1.00 -8.31 -30.40
N GLY A 79 -0.36 -8.50 -31.58
CA GLY A 79 -0.51 -9.70 -32.40
C GLY A 79 -0.01 -10.98 -31.72
N ASP A 80 1.04 -10.86 -30.89
CA ASP A 80 1.69 -12.01 -30.25
C ASP A 80 0.98 -12.48 -28.99
N VAL A 81 0.30 -11.58 -28.30
CA VAL A 81 -0.43 -11.91 -27.06
C VAL A 81 -1.68 -12.71 -27.34
N ARG A 82 -1.89 -13.81 -26.62
CA ARG A 82 -3.05 -14.70 -26.75
C ARG A 82 -3.79 -14.84 -25.43
N ILE A 83 -5.09 -15.10 -25.52
CA ILE A 83 -5.90 -15.46 -24.33
C ILE A 83 -5.37 -16.79 -23.79
N GLY A 84 -5.13 -16.85 -22.48
CA GLY A 84 -4.51 -18.00 -21.81
C GLY A 84 -3.01 -17.87 -21.60
N ASP A 85 -2.34 -16.89 -22.22
CA ASP A 85 -0.92 -16.65 -21.97
C ASP A 85 -0.66 -16.38 -20.50
N LYS A 86 0.30 -17.09 -19.93
CA LYS A 86 0.75 -16.92 -18.54
C LYS A 86 1.88 -15.91 -18.47
N LEU A 87 1.74 -14.97 -17.57
CA LEU A 87 2.81 -14.03 -17.27
C LEU A 87 3.85 -14.71 -16.34
N PRO A 88 5.13 -14.36 -16.47
CA PRO A 88 6.16 -14.88 -15.56
C PRO A 88 5.84 -14.58 -14.11
N ARG A 89 6.07 -15.55 -13.21
CA ARG A 89 5.82 -15.38 -11.78
C ARG A 89 6.75 -14.35 -11.18
N ARG A 90 6.19 -13.39 -10.43
CA ARG A 90 6.95 -12.47 -9.59
C ARG A 90 6.89 -12.89 -8.13
N VAL A 91 7.98 -12.64 -7.40
CA VAL A 91 8.05 -12.87 -5.96
C VAL A 91 8.37 -11.56 -5.25
N VAL A 92 7.57 -11.21 -4.25
CA VAL A 92 7.79 -10.06 -3.36
C VAL A 92 7.90 -10.57 -1.92
N GLY A 93 8.93 -10.17 -1.21
CA GLY A 93 9.19 -10.64 0.17
C GLY A 93 10.49 -11.46 0.26
N PRO A 94 10.86 -12.04 1.39
CA PRO A 94 10.12 -11.99 2.66
C PRO A 94 9.81 -10.56 3.07
N HIS A 95 8.56 -10.32 3.49
CA HIS A 95 8.13 -9.00 3.84
C HIS A 95 8.76 -8.51 5.12
N THR A 96 9.17 -7.25 5.11
CA THR A 96 9.69 -6.51 6.25
C THR A 96 8.92 -5.22 6.41
N ILE A 97 9.15 -4.50 7.50
CA ILE A 97 8.63 -3.15 7.67
C ILE A 97 8.95 -2.28 6.44
N THR A 98 10.16 -2.37 5.91
CA THR A 98 10.55 -1.62 4.71
C THR A 98 9.67 -1.95 3.51
N THR A 99 9.39 -3.24 3.27
CA THR A 99 8.53 -3.66 2.16
C THR A 99 7.11 -3.11 2.30
N PHE A 100 6.61 -3.00 3.53
CA PHE A 100 5.24 -2.57 3.76
C PHE A 100 5.04 -1.06 3.72
N VAL A 101 6.07 -0.28 4.04
CA VAL A 101 5.88 1.13 4.41
C VAL A 101 6.78 2.11 3.69
N THR A 102 7.59 1.68 2.75
CA THR A 102 8.45 2.61 2.00
C THR A 102 7.62 3.68 1.31
N GLU A 103 6.60 3.29 0.57
CA GLU A 103 5.70 4.22 -0.10
C GLU A 103 4.84 4.99 0.90
N TYR A 104 4.42 4.35 1.97
CA TYR A 104 3.69 4.99 3.06
C TYR A 104 4.50 6.13 3.68
N ARG A 105 5.78 5.92 3.95
CA ARG A 105 6.67 6.98 4.46
C ARG A 105 6.82 8.11 3.44
N ALA A 106 7.10 7.80 2.21
CA ALA A 106 7.24 8.79 1.14
C ALA A 106 5.96 9.60 0.96
N PHE A 107 4.83 8.94 0.89
CA PHE A 107 3.53 9.58 0.79
C PHE A 107 3.24 10.51 1.97
N ARG A 108 3.46 10.02 3.19
CA ARG A 108 3.20 10.80 4.42
C ARG A 108 4.16 11.98 4.57
N GLN A 109 5.43 11.79 4.28
CA GLN A 109 6.40 12.87 4.33
C GLN A 109 6.10 13.95 3.30
N ASN A 110 5.78 13.58 2.08
CA ASN A 110 5.50 14.54 1.01
C ASN A 110 4.21 15.30 1.25
N ILE A 111 3.15 14.64 1.65
CA ILE A 111 1.87 15.31 1.87
C ILE A 111 1.88 16.08 3.17
N TRP A 112 2.27 15.46 4.27
CA TRP A 112 2.17 16.08 5.59
C TRP A 112 3.29 17.08 5.86
N GLY A 113 4.51 16.81 5.39
CA GLY A 113 5.62 17.74 5.51
C GLY A 113 5.41 18.99 4.67
N THR A 114 5.07 18.81 3.40
CA THR A 114 4.84 19.92 2.48
C THR A 114 3.66 20.81 2.93
N TRP A 115 2.66 20.20 3.50
CA TRP A 115 1.50 20.92 3.99
C TRP A 115 1.83 21.86 5.15
N ARG A 116 2.73 21.48 6.05
CA ARG A 116 3.21 22.38 7.11
C ARG A 116 3.90 23.63 6.59
N TRP A 117 4.61 23.51 5.49
CA TRP A 117 5.32 24.62 4.88
C TRP A 117 4.40 25.63 4.18
N ASN A 118 3.20 25.17 3.79
CA ASN A 118 2.21 25.98 3.10
C ASN A 118 1.12 26.52 4.04
N VAL A 119 1.24 26.33 5.33
CA VAL A 119 0.30 26.88 6.32
C VAL A 119 0.56 28.38 6.44
N PRO A 120 -0.44 29.25 6.29
CA PRO A 120 -0.29 30.68 6.51
C PRO A 120 0.35 30.97 7.86
N GLU A 121 1.21 31.98 7.91
CA GLU A 121 1.86 32.42 9.13
C GLU A 121 0.80 32.70 10.21
N GLY A 122 0.96 32.10 11.40
CA GLY A 122 0.00 32.21 12.50
C GLY A 122 -1.18 31.24 12.46
N ALA A 123 -1.38 30.49 11.38
CA ALA A 123 -2.44 29.47 11.31
C ALA A 123 -2.05 28.14 12.00
N TYR A 124 -0.77 27.96 12.28
CA TYR A 124 -0.23 26.83 13.02
C TYR A 124 0.51 27.31 14.27
N ASP A 125 0.00 26.96 15.41
CA ASP A 125 0.66 27.19 16.69
C ASP A 125 0.99 25.82 17.32
N PRO A 126 2.27 25.45 17.33
CA PRO A 126 2.68 24.16 17.92
C PRO A 126 2.45 24.08 19.43
N ALA A 127 2.22 25.21 20.10
CA ALA A 127 1.88 25.26 21.51
C ALA A 127 0.38 25.04 21.76
N LYS A 128 -0.44 25.31 20.76
CA LYS A 128 -1.86 24.97 20.77
C LYS A 128 -2.02 23.66 20.04
N GLU A 129 -2.06 22.58 20.80
CA GLU A 129 -2.30 21.22 20.27
C GLU A 129 -3.56 21.12 19.40
N ASP A 130 -4.34 22.15 19.38
CA ASP A 130 -5.60 22.31 18.67
C ASP A 130 -5.44 23.11 17.36
N ALA A 131 -4.32 23.02 16.75
CA ALA A 131 -4.10 23.62 15.44
C ALA A 131 -4.93 22.96 14.32
N GLY A 132 -6.08 22.48 14.67
CA GLY A 132 -7.13 21.99 13.80
C GLY A 132 -6.72 20.83 12.92
N PHE A 133 -6.03 21.04 11.87
CA PHE A 133 -5.69 19.99 10.95
C PHE A 133 -4.35 19.27 11.22
N ALA A 134 -3.59 19.75 12.17
CA ALA A 134 -2.29 19.16 12.46
C ALA A 134 -2.39 17.95 13.38
N SER A 135 -3.38 17.94 14.29
CA SER A 135 -3.50 16.93 15.32
C SER A 135 -3.74 15.53 14.77
N ASP A 136 -4.73 15.38 13.90
CA ASP A 136 -5.11 14.06 13.39
C ASP A 136 -4.21 13.54 12.27
N MET A 137 -3.50 14.45 11.65
CA MET A 137 -2.82 14.15 10.40
C MET A 137 -1.31 14.05 10.54
N THR A 138 -0.73 14.64 11.57
CA THR A 138 0.71 14.69 11.75
C THR A 138 1.19 14.13 13.09
N TYR A 139 0.30 13.95 14.06
CA TYR A 139 0.65 13.51 15.39
C TYR A 139 -0.30 12.44 15.91
N ASP A 140 0.26 11.37 16.41
CA ASP A 140 -0.37 10.52 17.39
C ASP A 140 -0.03 11.10 18.78
N HIS A 141 -0.96 11.84 19.34
CA HIS A 141 -0.81 12.44 20.67
C HIS A 141 -0.52 11.42 21.75
N GLU A 142 -1.10 10.23 21.64
CA GLU A 142 -0.86 9.16 22.60
C GLU A 142 0.58 8.63 22.50
N ALA A 143 1.09 8.41 21.31
CA ALA A 143 2.48 7.97 21.13
C ALA A 143 3.46 9.01 21.66
N ARG A 144 3.16 10.30 21.52
CA ARG A 144 3.95 11.39 22.10
C ARG A 144 3.89 11.45 23.62
N ARG A 145 2.72 11.16 24.20
CA ARG A 145 2.57 11.11 25.66
C ARG A 145 3.30 9.92 26.28
N ILE A 146 3.26 8.78 25.58
CA ILE A 146 3.78 7.53 26.13
C ILE A 146 5.28 7.45 25.96
N ASP A 147 5.81 7.82 24.82
CA ASP A 147 7.24 7.81 24.57
C ASP A 147 7.68 8.88 23.57
N PRO A 148 8.10 10.05 24.06
CA PRO A 148 8.62 11.10 23.18
C PRO A 148 9.88 10.66 22.40
N ARG A 149 10.54 9.56 22.76
CA ARG A 149 11.67 8.99 22.02
C ARG A 149 11.21 8.18 20.80
N GLN A 150 9.96 7.76 20.75
CA GLN A 150 9.35 7.23 19.55
C GLN A 150 9.01 8.35 18.55
N GLY A 151 9.13 9.57 18.97
CA GLY A 151 9.01 10.76 18.13
C GLY A 151 10.25 10.94 17.27
N ASP A 152 10.47 10.05 16.32
CA ASP A 152 11.43 10.23 15.22
C ASP A 152 10.94 11.35 14.23
N GLY A 153 9.97 12.15 14.62
CA GLY A 153 9.31 13.15 13.80
C GLY A 153 8.32 12.57 12.78
N LEU A 154 8.08 11.28 12.84
CA LEU A 154 7.19 10.59 11.92
C LEU A 154 5.77 10.46 12.48
N TYR A 155 4.84 10.35 11.58
CA TYR A 155 3.45 10.12 11.92
C TYR A 155 3.21 8.70 12.43
N HIS A 156 2.58 8.61 13.58
CA HIS A 156 2.21 7.35 14.24
C HIS A 156 0.67 7.19 14.38
N GLY A 157 -0.08 7.70 13.43
CA GLY A 157 -1.54 7.70 13.44
C GLY A 157 -2.19 6.33 13.23
N PRO A 158 -3.48 6.30 12.85
CA PRO A 158 -4.30 5.08 12.79
C PRO A 158 -3.73 3.94 11.96
N SER A 159 -2.89 4.26 10.98
CA SER A 159 -2.23 3.27 10.12
C SER A 159 -0.96 2.67 10.72
N SER A 160 -0.61 3.02 11.94
CA SER A 160 0.62 2.57 12.60
C SER A 160 0.67 1.06 12.87
N GLY A 161 -0.44 0.35 12.75
CA GLY A 161 -0.47 -1.12 12.75
C GLY A 161 0.35 -1.77 11.63
N HIS A 162 0.66 -1.04 10.56
CA HIS A 162 1.61 -1.49 9.53
C HIS A 162 3.05 -1.50 10.02
N LEU A 163 3.36 -0.72 11.04
CA LEU A 163 4.71 -0.45 11.55
C LEU A 163 4.98 -1.02 12.93
N ASN A 164 3.94 -1.30 13.70
CA ASN A 164 4.04 -1.63 15.10
C ASN A 164 3.13 -2.81 15.45
N LEU A 165 3.73 -3.86 16.00
CA LEU A 165 3.03 -5.10 16.32
C LEU A 165 1.95 -4.92 17.39
N GLU A 166 2.20 -4.11 18.40
CA GLU A 166 1.23 -3.85 19.46
C GLU A 166 -0.01 -3.13 18.88
N LYS A 167 0.21 -2.12 18.06
CA LYS A 167 -0.88 -1.39 17.41
C LYS A 167 -1.64 -2.26 16.39
N ALA A 168 -0.95 -3.16 15.69
CA ALA A 168 -1.60 -4.16 14.84
C ALA A 168 -2.50 -5.08 15.67
N SER A 169 -2.00 -5.58 16.78
CA SER A 169 -2.76 -6.44 17.70
C SER A 169 -3.98 -5.73 18.28
N ASN A 170 -3.86 -4.44 18.61
CA ASN A 170 -4.95 -3.63 19.16
C ASN A 170 -6.11 -3.43 18.19
N ILE A 171 -5.92 -3.63 16.89
CA ILE A 171 -6.98 -3.57 15.88
C ILE A 171 -7.40 -4.96 15.37
N GLY A 172 -6.95 -6.03 16.04
CA GLY A 172 -7.34 -7.41 15.73
C GLY A 172 -6.52 -8.07 14.61
N MET A 173 -5.32 -7.55 14.31
CA MET A 173 -4.39 -8.16 13.36
C MET A 173 -3.39 -9.04 14.07
N GLY A 174 -3.06 -10.19 13.46
CA GLY A 174 -2.11 -11.16 14.04
C GLY A 174 -0.64 -10.74 13.96
N GLY A 175 -0.32 -9.69 13.19
CA GLY A 175 1.05 -9.20 12.99
C GLY A 175 1.05 -7.85 12.27
N MET A 176 2.23 -7.27 12.08
CA MET A 176 2.40 -6.13 11.17
C MET A 176 2.04 -6.59 9.75
N TYR A 177 1.34 -5.76 9.02
CA TYR A 177 0.72 -6.15 7.75
C TYR A 177 0.93 -5.11 6.66
N GLY A 178 0.86 -5.56 5.41
CA GLY A 178 1.10 -4.74 4.24
C GLY A 178 0.13 -3.56 4.11
N TYR A 179 0.66 -2.40 3.77
CA TYR A 179 -0.14 -1.23 3.40
C TYR A 179 -0.75 -1.43 2.01
N GLY A 180 -2.05 -1.18 1.89
CA GLY A 180 -2.79 -1.49 0.66
C GLY A 180 -2.23 -0.82 -0.59
N ALA A 181 -1.75 0.42 -0.50
CA ALA A 181 -1.14 1.11 -1.64
C ALA A 181 0.16 0.42 -2.09
N SER A 182 1.02 0.00 -1.16
CA SER A 182 2.24 -0.77 -1.47
C SER A 182 1.91 -2.10 -2.15
N MET A 183 0.93 -2.81 -1.60
CA MET A 183 0.49 -4.09 -2.17
C MET A 183 -0.11 -3.91 -3.58
N ASN A 184 -0.86 -2.84 -3.81
CA ASN A 184 -1.36 -2.52 -5.14
C ASN A 184 -0.24 -2.15 -6.11
N ALA A 185 0.76 -1.40 -5.64
CA ALA A 185 1.91 -1.04 -6.45
C ALA A 185 2.67 -2.27 -6.97
N TRP A 186 2.76 -3.35 -6.18
CA TRP A 186 3.39 -4.60 -6.65
C TRP A 186 2.66 -5.22 -7.85
N HIS A 187 1.32 -5.16 -7.86
CA HIS A 187 0.51 -5.69 -8.98
C HIS A 187 0.62 -4.79 -10.21
N VAL A 188 0.55 -3.47 -10.02
CA VAL A 188 0.68 -2.52 -11.12
C VAL A 188 2.07 -2.62 -11.76
N ASP A 189 3.13 -2.65 -10.95
CA ASP A 189 4.50 -2.81 -11.41
C ASP A 189 4.71 -4.17 -12.12
N TYR A 190 4.08 -5.24 -11.64
CA TYR A 190 4.11 -6.55 -12.28
C TYR A 190 3.56 -6.51 -13.71
N VAL A 191 2.40 -5.90 -13.89
CA VAL A 191 1.78 -5.78 -15.23
C VAL A 191 2.56 -4.79 -16.11
N ALA A 192 3.01 -3.67 -15.54
CA ALA A 192 3.81 -2.68 -16.27
C ALA A 192 5.12 -3.28 -16.79
N TYR A 193 5.79 -4.08 -15.97
CA TYR A 193 7.02 -4.75 -16.36
C TYR A 193 6.80 -5.73 -17.53
N TRP A 194 5.71 -6.52 -17.49
CA TRP A 194 5.35 -7.41 -18.59
C TRP A 194 4.94 -6.63 -19.85
N ALA A 195 4.16 -5.56 -19.70
CA ALA A 195 3.70 -4.74 -20.81
C ALA A 195 4.86 -4.01 -21.54
N GLY A 196 5.96 -3.74 -20.83
CA GLY A 196 7.15 -3.11 -21.38
C GLY A 196 6.97 -1.62 -21.70
N HIS A 197 7.91 -1.05 -22.46
CA HIS A 197 8.00 0.39 -22.67
C HIS A 197 6.82 1.00 -23.46
N ASN A 198 6.20 0.23 -24.34
CA ASN A 198 5.09 0.69 -25.18
C ASN A 198 3.72 0.29 -24.60
N GLY A 199 3.71 -0.43 -23.50
CA GLY A 199 2.48 -0.83 -22.81
C GLY A 199 1.93 0.30 -21.95
N PHE A 200 0.61 0.43 -21.89
CA PHE A 200 -0.07 1.40 -21.05
C PHE A 200 -1.19 0.75 -20.26
N ILE A 201 -1.14 0.86 -18.93
CA ILE A 201 -2.20 0.36 -18.06
C ILE A 201 -3.33 1.38 -18.04
N TRP A 202 -4.35 1.13 -18.82
CA TRP A 202 -5.53 2.00 -18.89
C TRP A 202 -6.41 1.91 -17.65
N HIS A 203 -6.57 0.71 -17.11
CA HIS A 203 -7.44 0.45 -15.97
C HIS A 203 -6.86 -0.67 -15.12
N SER A 204 -6.96 -0.51 -13.82
CA SER A 204 -6.63 -1.56 -12.86
C SER A 204 -7.71 -1.64 -11.78
N GLN A 205 -8.00 -2.85 -11.33
CA GLN A 205 -8.90 -3.11 -10.22
C GLN A 205 -8.27 -4.14 -9.30
N THR A 206 -8.12 -3.80 -8.03
CA THR A 206 -7.49 -4.67 -7.05
C THR A 206 -8.45 -4.95 -5.90
N GLN A 207 -8.51 -6.19 -5.46
CA GLN A 207 -9.24 -6.61 -4.27
C GLN A 207 -8.28 -7.27 -3.29
N PHE A 208 -8.15 -6.69 -2.10
CA PHE A 208 -7.38 -7.28 -1.01
C PHE A 208 -8.28 -8.22 -0.21
N ARG A 209 -7.97 -9.51 -0.23
CA ARG A 209 -8.75 -10.56 0.43
C ARG A 209 -8.17 -10.98 1.77
N SER A 210 -6.86 -10.83 1.92
CA SER A 210 -6.12 -11.16 3.13
C SER A 210 -4.95 -10.21 3.31
N PRO A 211 -4.52 -9.96 4.55
CA PRO A 211 -3.29 -9.22 4.80
C PRO A 211 -2.07 -10.06 4.40
N ALA A 212 -1.00 -9.39 3.98
CA ALA A 212 0.33 -9.96 3.94
C ALA A 212 1.04 -9.58 5.24
N PHE A 213 1.60 -10.54 5.96
CA PHE A 213 2.28 -10.30 7.23
C PHE A 213 3.81 -10.23 7.08
N GLU A 214 4.46 -9.68 8.09
CA GLU A 214 5.91 -9.71 8.17
C GLU A 214 6.43 -11.16 8.11
N GLY A 215 7.47 -11.38 7.31
CA GLY A 215 8.03 -12.71 7.06
C GLY A 215 7.33 -13.51 5.96
N ASP A 216 6.16 -13.12 5.52
CA ASP A 216 5.46 -13.78 4.39
C ASP A 216 6.14 -13.48 3.06
N ILE A 217 5.79 -14.29 2.07
CA ILE A 217 6.14 -14.09 0.66
C ILE A 217 4.86 -13.98 -0.15
N THR A 218 4.80 -12.99 -1.02
CA THR A 218 3.74 -12.84 -1.99
C THR A 218 4.21 -13.32 -3.36
N TYR A 219 3.52 -14.31 -3.91
CA TYR A 219 3.66 -14.74 -5.29
C TYR A 219 2.61 -14.05 -6.13
N ILE A 220 3.02 -13.49 -7.27
CA ILE A 220 2.13 -12.84 -8.21
C ILE A 220 2.20 -13.59 -9.53
N ASP A 221 1.08 -14.15 -9.91
CA ASP A 221 0.88 -14.84 -11.18
C ASP A 221 -0.13 -14.08 -12.02
N GLY A 222 0.02 -14.08 -13.33
CA GLY A 222 -0.89 -13.41 -14.24
C GLY A 222 -1.28 -14.30 -15.41
N GLU A 223 -2.43 -14.00 -15.97
CA GLU A 223 -2.96 -14.64 -17.17
C GLU A 223 -3.72 -13.64 -18.03
N VAL A 224 -3.55 -13.72 -19.32
CA VAL A 224 -4.34 -12.98 -20.30
C VAL A 224 -5.73 -13.60 -20.40
N ILE A 225 -6.72 -12.97 -19.83
CA ILE A 225 -8.11 -13.50 -19.80
C ILE A 225 -9.02 -12.93 -20.91
N GLY A 226 -8.53 -11.96 -21.65
CA GLY A 226 -9.30 -11.36 -22.74
C GLY A 226 -8.43 -10.50 -23.64
N LYS A 227 -8.88 -10.32 -24.88
CA LYS A 227 -8.22 -9.50 -25.89
C LYS A 227 -9.30 -8.81 -26.72
N LYS A 228 -9.19 -7.51 -26.87
CA LYS A 228 -10.10 -6.73 -27.73
C LYS A 228 -9.31 -5.80 -28.60
N ASP A 229 -9.59 -5.84 -29.87
CA ASP A 229 -9.14 -4.82 -30.79
C ASP A 229 -9.99 -3.56 -30.54
N ARG A 230 -9.36 -2.51 -30.04
CA ARG A 230 -9.97 -1.20 -29.99
C ARG A 230 -9.36 -0.41 -31.12
N SER A 231 -10.01 -0.44 -32.25
CA SER A 231 -9.74 0.57 -33.25
C SER A 231 -9.86 1.95 -32.59
N PRO A 232 -8.91 2.85 -32.80
CA PRO A 232 -8.92 4.15 -32.13
C PRO A 232 -10.13 5.01 -32.52
N TYR A 233 -10.93 4.62 -33.48
CA TYR A 233 -12.19 5.27 -33.91
C TYR A 233 -13.10 4.28 -34.64
#